data_f797dfe2c935970740bf2e4e852c115b
#
_entry.id   f797dfe2c935970740bf2e4e852c115b
#
_cell.length_a   1.000
_cell.length_b   1.000
_cell.length_c   1.000
_cell.angle_alpha   90.00
_cell.angle_beta   90.00
_cell.angle_gamma   90.00
#
_symmetry.space_group_name_H-M   'P 1'
#
loop_
_entity.id
_entity.type
_entity.pdbx_description
1 polymer ?
#
loop_
_entity_poly.entity_id
_entity_poly.type
_entity_poly.pdbx_seq_one_letter_code
_entity_poly.pdbx_strand_id
1 'polypeptide(L)'
;MIASGRSPSRLPRTGRLLLALGMVVVSAVGVGRADDAPIDAKCVREVLKRSVLLLQKSAATYIEKKDCFSCHHQALPAIAVARAKRAGLSVDAELTGEQSDFTHEYFGGRAKRVRVGEGVPGGPYNAGYALWGLHADGRKPDSVTNDLVAYLKTKHRRDGSWRIRTHRPPLEDSDFTATALSLRGLQLYGGKAGAKDLAERIPRTQNWLLKTEAKTNEDRVFRLVGLVWAGGKSDDLERLAKELIKQQLPDGGWRQLAEGTSDSYATGQVLFALKTAGIKVG
;
A
#
# COMPACT_ATOMS: atom_id res chain seq x y z
N MET A 1 -22.57 47.99 -59.58
CA MET A 1 -24.03 48.26 -59.73
C MET A 1 -24.58 48.30 -58.31
N ILE A 2 -24.90 49.54 -57.95
CA ILE A 2 -26.20 50.10 -57.52
C ILE A 2 -26.57 49.59 -56.15
N ALA A 3 -26.38 50.32 -55.13
CA ALA A 3 -27.03 51.49 -54.58
C ALA A 3 -28.12 51.13 -53.58
N SER A 4 -27.98 51.65 -52.46
CA SER A 4 -28.68 52.68 -51.66
C SER A 4 -29.87 52.11 -50.84
N GLY A 5 -30.18 52.54 -49.69
CA GLY A 5 -30.09 53.80 -49.03
C GLY A 5 -30.69 53.78 -47.61
N ARG A 6 -30.10 54.69 -46.87
CA ARG A 6 -30.69 55.58 -45.85
C ARG A 6 -31.72 55.10 -44.75
N SER A 7 -31.23 55.19 -43.57
CA SER A 7 -31.67 55.92 -42.36
C SER A 7 -32.98 56.76 -42.44
N PRO A 8 -33.59 57.24 -41.32
CA PRO A 8 -33.31 57.16 -39.91
C PRO A 8 -34.59 57.12 -38.97
N SER A 9 -34.32 57.25 -37.69
CA SER A 9 -35.14 57.89 -36.61
C SER A 9 -36.12 57.01 -35.86
N ARG A 10 -36.07 56.92 -34.59
CA ARG A 10 -36.26 57.81 -33.45
C ARG A 10 -36.24 57.01 -32.14
N LEU A 11 -35.51 57.43 -31.16
CA LEU A 11 -35.78 57.15 -29.76
C LEU A 11 -37.10 57.78 -29.33
N PRO A 12 -37.81 57.23 -28.41
CA PRO A 12 -37.86 57.86 -27.11
C PRO A 12 -38.00 56.96 -25.86
N ARG A 13 -37.39 57.46 -24.82
CA ARG A 13 -37.86 57.59 -23.43
C ARG A 13 -37.95 56.34 -22.56
N THR A 14 -36.96 56.32 -21.64
CA THR A 14 -37.12 56.19 -20.17
C THR A 14 -38.08 55.12 -19.66
N GLY A 15 -37.53 53.95 -19.34
CA GLY A 15 -38.10 53.04 -18.38
C GLY A 15 -37.05 52.77 -17.28
N ARG A 16 -37.28 53.30 -16.08
CA ARG A 16 -36.51 52.98 -14.87
C ARG A 16 -36.67 51.49 -14.58
N LEU A 17 -35.65 50.69 -14.83
CA LEU A 17 -35.60 49.32 -14.39
C LEU A 17 -34.99 49.28 -12.99
N LEU A 18 -35.83 49.04 -12.00
CA LEU A 18 -35.44 48.72 -10.63
C LEU A 18 -34.64 47.41 -10.63
N LEU A 19 -33.34 47.54 -10.44
CA LEU A 19 -32.49 46.36 -10.14
C LEU A 19 -32.85 45.92 -8.71
N ALA A 20 -33.65 44.86 -8.62
CA ALA A 20 -33.78 44.09 -7.38
C ALA A 20 -32.48 43.28 -7.19
N LEU A 21 -31.66 43.76 -6.27
CA LEU A 21 -30.46 43.04 -5.81
C LEU A 21 -30.94 41.81 -5.02
N GLY A 22 -31.09 40.67 -5.70
CA GLY A 22 -31.33 39.40 -5.05
C GLY A 22 -30.05 38.96 -4.32
N MET A 23 -30.07 39.15 -2.99
CA MET A 23 -29.03 38.63 -2.10
C MET A 23 -29.13 37.10 -2.09
N VAL A 24 -28.30 36.42 -2.90
CA VAL A 24 -28.13 34.97 -2.80
C VAL A 24 -27.38 34.72 -1.51
N VAL A 25 -28.09 34.33 -0.47
CA VAL A 25 -27.48 33.75 0.73
C VAL A 25 -26.95 32.37 0.33
N VAL A 26 -25.68 32.31 -0.01
CA VAL A 26 -24.97 31.04 -0.08
C VAL A 26 -24.84 30.57 1.36
N SER A 27 -25.76 29.70 1.76
CA SER A 27 -25.59 28.94 2.99
C SER A 27 -24.34 28.08 2.78
N ALA A 28 -23.21 28.49 3.36
CA ALA A 28 -22.06 27.65 3.51
C ALA A 28 -22.53 26.42 4.32
N VAL A 29 -22.77 25.32 3.62
CA VAL A 29 -22.87 24.03 4.27
C VAL A 29 -21.49 23.81 4.89
N GLY A 30 -21.39 24.10 6.17
CA GLY A 30 -20.20 23.79 6.94
C GLY A 30 -19.94 22.28 6.75
N VAL A 31 -18.87 21.94 6.09
CA VAL A 31 -18.30 20.60 6.21
C VAL A 31 -17.97 20.48 7.69
N GLY A 32 -18.82 19.75 8.41
CA GLY A 32 -18.60 19.48 9.82
C GLY A 32 -17.21 18.85 9.94
N ARG A 33 -16.31 19.55 10.64
CA ARG A 33 -15.14 18.91 11.21
C ARG A 33 -15.67 17.70 11.96
N ALA A 34 -15.12 16.54 11.66
CA ALA A 34 -15.33 15.38 12.52
C ALA A 34 -15.05 15.85 13.94
N ASP A 35 -16.07 15.79 14.81
CA ASP A 35 -15.96 16.19 16.19
C ASP A 35 -14.72 15.53 16.79
N ASP A 36 -13.92 16.29 17.54
CA ASP A 36 -12.78 15.81 18.35
C ASP A 36 -13.23 14.88 19.50
N ALA A 37 -14.32 14.14 19.31
CA ALA A 37 -14.76 13.13 20.24
C ALA A 37 -13.67 12.04 20.34
N PRO A 38 -13.24 11.68 21.55
CA PRO A 38 -12.24 10.65 21.72
C PRO A 38 -12.70 9.37 21.02
N ILE A 39 -11.80 8.80 20.19
CA ILE A 39 -12.10 7.56 19.46
C ILE A 39 -12.48 6.48 20.47
N ASP A 40 -13.74 6.03 20.43
CA ASP A 40 -14.20 4.95 21.30
C ASP A 40 -13.50 3.63 20.91
N ALA A 41 -12.63 3.16 21.81
CA ALA A 41 -11.88 1.93 21.64
C ALA A 41 -12.80 0.70 21.42
N LYS A 42 -14.02 0.69 21.97
CA LYS A 42 -15.02 -0.36 21.75
C LYS A 42 -15.52 -0.32 20.31
N CYS A 43 -15.84 0.85 19.79
CA CYS A 43 -16.26 1.06 18.40
C CYS A 43 -15.16 0.59 17.43
N VAL A 44 -13.91 1.01 17.66
CA VAL A 44 -12.75 0.56 16.85
C VAL A 44 -12.63 -0.97 16.87
N ARG A 45 -12.76 -1.58 18.05
CA ARG A 45 -12.67 -3.04 18.18
C ARG A 45 -13.77 -3.77 17.41
N GLU A 46 -14.99 -3.28 17.42
CA GLU A 46 -16.11 -3.86 16.65
C GLU A 46 -15.92 -3.69 15.13
N VAL A 47 -15.41 -2.56 14.69
CA VAL A 47 -15.06 -2.35 13.27
C VAL A 47 -13.95 -3.33 12.85
N LEU A 48 -12.89 -3.48 13.66
CA LEU A 48 -11.80 -4.41 13.39
C LEU A 48 -12.28 -5.86 13.31
N LYS A 49 -13.17 -6.31 14.21
CA LYS A 49 -13.76 -7.67 14.14
C LYS A 49 -14.45 -7.91 12.80
N ARG A 50 -15.31 -6.98 12.38
CA ARG A 50 -16.02 -7.09 11.09
C ARG A 50 -15.06 -7.09 9.92
N SER A 51 -14.04 -6.22 9.96
CA SER A 51 -13.03 -6.14 8.90
C SER A 51 -12.21 -7.43 8.79
N VAL A 52 -11.79 -8.01 9.90
CA VAL A 52 -11.06 -9.30 9.94
C VAL A 52 -11.91 -10.42 9.34
N LEU A 53 -13.17 -10.51 9.73
CA LEU A 53 -14.10 -11.52 9.19
C LEU A 53 -14.29 -11.34 7.66
N LEU A 54 -14.42 -10.10 7.20
CA LEU A 54 -14.54 -9.81 5.78
C LEU A 54 -13.27 -10.23 5.01
N LEU A 55 -12.09 -9.94 5.55
CA LEU A 55 -10.80 -10.32 4.94
C LEU A 55 -10.67 -11.85 4.83
N GLN A 56 -11.01 -12.60 5.88
CA GLN A 56 -10.95 -14.06 5.86
C GLN A 56 -11.94 -14.65 4.85
N LYS A 57 -13.18 -14.17 4.83
CA LYS A 57 -14.18 -14.61 3.83
C LYS A 57 -13.75 -14.28 2.40
N SER A 58 -13.20 -13.09 2.17
CA SER A 58 -12.71 -12.69 0.84
C SER A 58 -11.55 -13.58 0.39
N ALA A 59 -10.63 -13.92 1.29
CA ALA A 59 -9.50 -14.80 1.00
C ALA A 59 -9.98 -16.22 0.66
N ALA A 60 -10.91 -16.79 1.44
CA ALA A 60 -11.51 -18.09 1.18
C ALA A 60 -12.25 -18.13 -0.17
N THR A 61 -13.12 -17.16 -0.43
CA THR A 61 -13.83 -17.05 -1.72
C THR A 61 -12.85 -16.94 -2.91
N TYR A 62 -11.72 -16.28 -2.71
CA TYR A 62 -10.72 -16.20 -3.79
C TYR A 62 -10.12 -17.56 -4.12
N ILE A 63 -9.79 -18.37 -3.13
CA ILE A 63 -9.22 -19.71 -3.31
C ILE A 63 -10.20 -20.63 -4.06
N GLU A 64 -11.49 -20.52 -3.77
CA GLU A 64 -12.54 -21.29 -4.49
C GLU A 64 -12.66 -20.89 -5.98
N LYS A 65 -12.33 -19.66 -6.32
CA LYS A 65 -12.58 -19.07 -7.65
C LYS A 65 -11.33 -18.96 -8.52
N LYS A 66 -10.14 -19.00 -7.94
CA LYS A 66 -8.86 -18.71 -8.59
C LYS A 66 -7.77 -19.66 -8.12
N ASP A 67 -6.89 -20.01 -9.02
CA ASP A 67 -5.72 -20.89 -8.82
C ASP A 67 -4.39 -20.13 -8.76
N CYS A 68 -4.43 -18.80 -8.76
CA CYS A 68 -3.22 -17.96 -8.74
C CYS A 68 -3.05 -17.23 -7.42
N PHE A 69 -1.81 -17.05 -7.00
CA PHE A 69 -1.48 -16.22 -5.85
C PHE A 69 -1.86 -14.75 -6.11
N SER A 70 -2.42 -14.11 -5.09
CA SER A 70 -2.74 -12.68 -5.08
C SER A 70 -2.22 -12.04 -3.80
N CYS A 71 -1.41 -10.99 -3.93
CA CYS A 71 -0.89 -10.26 -2.78
C CYS A 71 -2.00 -9.68 -1.89
N HIS A 72 -3.09 -9.19 -2.48
CA HIS A 72 -4.19 -8.54 -1.77
C HIS A 72 -5.29 -9.49 -1.27
N HIS A 73 -5.37 -10.73 -1.80
CA HIS A 73 -6.32 -11.73 -1.28
C HIS A 73 -5.68 -12.79 -0.38
N GLN A 74 -4.36 -12.98 -0.44
CA GLN A 74 -3.65 -13.93 0.41
C GLN A 74 -2.69 -13.24 1.37
N ALA A 75 -1.64 -12.55 0.87
CA ALA A 75 -0.58 -12.06 1.75
C ALA A 75 -1.04 -10.93 2.68
N LEU A 76 -1.72 -9.91 2.17
CA LEU A 76 -2.20 -8.80 3.02
C LEU A 76 -3.23 -9.25 4.05
N PRO A 77 -4.25 -10.07 3.70
CA PRO A 77 -5.13 -10.68 4.70
C PRO A 77 -4.40 -11.51 5.74
N ALA A 78 -3.46 -12.38 5.35
CA ALA A 78 -2.66 -13.18 6.28
C ALA A 78 -1.94 -12.30 7.32
N ILE A 79 -1.27 -11.23 6.85
CA ILE A 79 -0.58 -10.28 7.70
C ILE A 79 -1.55 -9.56 8.65
N ALA A 80 -2.70 -9.10 8.12
CA ALA A 80 -3.72 -8.40 8.91
C ALA A 80 -4.37 -9.30 9.97
N VAL A 81 -4.77 -10.53 9.59
CA VAL A 81 -5.35 -11.53 10.46
C VAL A 81 -4.37 -11.93 11.59
N ALA A 82 -3.10 -12.17 11.23
CA ALA A 82 -2.06 -12.47 12.22
C ALA A 82 -1.84 -11.29 13.21
N ARG A 83 -1.95 -10.06 12.76
CA ARG A 83 -1.90 -8.87 13.64
C ARG A 83 -3.12 -8.78 14.53
N ALA A 84 -4.31 -9.03 14.00
CA ALA A 84 -5.56 -9.04 14.73
C ALA A 84 -5.54 -10.11 15.84
N LYS A 85 -5.08 -11.33 15.53
CA LYS A 85 -4.89 -12.41 16.50
C LYS A 85 -3.97 -12.00 17.65
N ARG A 86 -2.82 -11.38 17.34
CA ARG A 86 -1.90 -10.86 18.37
C ARG A 86 -2.49 -9.73 19.21
N ALA A 87 -3.44 -8.97 18.65
CA ALA A 87 -4.19 -7.94 19.39
C ALA A 87 -5.39 -8.51 20.17
N GLY A 88 -5.54 -9.84 20.27
CA GLY A 88 -6.60 -10.52 21.02
C GLY A 88 -7.96 -10.48 20.33
N LEU A 89 -8.02 -10.32 19.01
CA LEU A 89 -9.24 -10.51 18.22
C LEU A 89 -9.40 -11.99 17.87
N SER A 90 -10.65 -12.45 17.86
CA SER A 90 -10.98 -13.77 17.36
C SER A 90 -10.77 -13.84 15.86
N VAL A 91 -10.12 -14.91 15.39
CA VAL A 91 -9.88 -15.22 13.99
C VAL A 91 -10.27 -16.67 13.72
N ASP A 92 -10.74 -16.95 12.52
CA ASP A 92 -10.98 -18.31 12.06
C ASP A 92 -9.64 -18.97 11.74
N ALA A 93 -9.31 -20.03 12.47
CA ALA A 93 -8.03 -20.72 12.32
C ALA A 93 -8.00 -21.63 11.09
N GLU A 94 -9.14 -22.21 10.72
CA GLU A 94 -9.28 -23.09 9.57
C GLU A 94 -9.06 -22.29 8.25
N LEU A 95 -9.82 -21.20 8.07
CA LEU A 95 -9.65 -20.31 6.93
C LEU A 95 -8.23 -19.72 6.83
N THR A 96 -7.59 -19.45 7.98
CA THR A 96 -6.19 -18.98 8.00
C THR A 96 -5.24 -20.08 7.53
N GLY A 97 -5.45 -21.32 7.95
CA GLY A 97 -4.68 -22.49 7.52
C GLY A 97 -4.78 -22.74 6.03
N GLU A 98 -6.01 -22.82 5.52
CA GLU A 98 -6.29 -23.01 4.08
C GLU A 98 -5.62 -21.95 3.22
N GLN A 99 -5.67 -20.69 3.64
CA GLN A 99 -5.03 -19.58 2.94
C GLN A 99 -3.50 -19.72 2.90
N SER A 100 -2.91 -20.14 4.02
CA SER A 100 -1.47 -20.39 4.12
C SER A 100 -1.05 -21.56 3.24
N ASP A 101 -1.81 -22.64 3.24
CA ASP A 101 -1.56 -23.83 2.43
C ASP A 101 -1.68 -23.52 0.94
N PHE A 102 -2.74 -22.84 0.52
CA PHE A 102 -2.90 -22.38 -0.85
C PHE A 102 -1.69 -21.56 -1.35
N THR A 103 -1.23 -20.61 -0.53
CA THR A 103 -0.05 -19.80 -0.88
C THR A 103 1.19 -20.67 -1.03
N HIS A 104 1.42 -21.59 -0.10
CA HIS A 104 2.55 -22.51 -0.12
C HIS A 104 2.52 -23.45 -1.33
N GLU A 105 1.38 -24.07 -1.61
CA GLU A 105 1.18 -24.98 -2.73
C GLU A 105 1.34 -24.28 -4.08
N TYR A 106 0.84 -23.04 -4.21
CA TYR A 106 1.02 -22.25 -5.43
C TYR A 106 2.50 -22.08 -5.79
N PHE A 107 3.35 -21.75 -4.82
CA PHE A 107 4.79 -21.59 -5.06
C PHE A 107 5.51 -22.94 -5.17
N GLY A 108 5.08 -23.94 -4.39
CA GLY A 108 5.59 -25.32 -4.48
C GLY A 108 5.39 -25.94 -5.86
N GLY A 109 4.20 -25.79 -6.44
CA GLY A 109 3.91 -26.24 -7.81
C GLY A 109 4.72 -25.51 -8.89
N ARG A 110 5.35 -24.38 -8.53
CA ARG A 110 6.20 -23.58 -9.43
C ARG A 110 7.69 -23.59 -9.07
N ALA A 111 8.09 -24.46 -8.15
CA ALA A 111 9.44 -24.55 -7.62
C ALA A 111 10.50 -24.66 -8.71
N LYS A 112 10.27 -25.46 -9.78
CA LYS A 112 11.20 -25.58 -10.91
C LYS A 112 11.47 -24.21 -11.57
N ARG A 113 10.43 -23.43 -11.85
CA ARG A 113 10.56 -22.09 -12.46
C ARG A 113 11.26 -21.11 -11.52
N VAL A 114 10.97 -21.20 -10.23
CA VAL A 114 11.58 -20.35 -9.20
C VAL A 114 13.09 -20.64 -9.12
N ARG A 115 13.51 -21.92 -9.09
CA ARG A 115 14.93 -22.34 -9.01
C ARG A 115 15.75 -21.92 -10.22
N VAL A 116 15.17 -21.98 -11.42
CA VAL A 116 15.88 -21.52 -12.63
C VAL A 116 15.83 -20.00 -12.83
N GLY A 117 15.27 -19.27 -11.88
CA GLY A 117 15.22 -17.81 -11.89
C GLY A 117 14.12 -17.19 -12.78
N GLU A 118 13.25 -18.00 -13.41
CA GLU A 118 12.08 -17.47 -14.12
C GLU A 118 11.08 -16.80 -13.16
N GLY A 119 10.87 -17.42 -11.98
CA GLY A 119 9.96 -16.95 -10.96
C GLY A 119 8.49 -17.08 -11.37
N VAL A 120 7.68 -16.19 -10.82
CA VAL A 120 6.23 -16.09 -11.04
C VAL A 120 5.87 -14.70 -11.58
N PRO A 121 4.64 -14.47 -12.09
CA PRO A 121 4.14 -13.12 -12.35
C PRO A 121 4.39 -12.20 -11.15
N GLY A 122 4.70 -10.92 -11.37
CA GLY A 122 5.12 -10.00 -10.31
C GLY A 122 6.57 -10.18 -9.82
N GLY A 123 7.17 -11.34 -10.04
CA GLY A 123 8.57 -11.62 -9.70
C GLY A 123 8.88 -11.43 -8.20
N PRO A 124 9.92 -10.63 -7.86
CA PRO A 124 10.32 -10.39 -6.47
C PRO A 124 9.23 -9.79 -5.59
N TYR A 125 8.34 -8.99 -6.14
CA TYR A 125 7.19 -8.42 -5.46
C TYR A 125 6.29 -9.51 -4.85
N ASN A 126 5.83 -10.47 -5.67
CA ASN A 126 4.97 -11.55 -5.21
C ASN A 126 5.72 -12.56 -4.32
N ALA A 127 7.00 -12.84 -4.61
CA ALA A 127 7.82 -13.69 -3.75
C ALA A 127 8.01 -13.08 -2.35
N GLY A 128 8.24 -11.78 -2.26
CA GLY A 128 8.36 -11.06 -1.00
C GLY A 128 7.07 -11.05 -0.20
N TYR A 129 5.93 -10.78 -0.84
CA TYR A 129 4.61 -10.85 -0.19
C TYR A 129 4.31 -12.28 0.31
N ALA A 130 4.57 -13.29 -0.50
CA ALA A 130 4.35 -14.67 -0.10
C ALA A 130 5.15 -15.04 1.16
N LEU A 131 6.45 -14.73 1.17
CA LEU A 131 7.27 -14.99 2.36
C LEU A 131 6.78 -14.22 3.59
N TRP A 132 6.35 -12.97 3.43
CA TRP A 132 5.84 -12.20 4.56
C TRP A 132 4.50 -12.75 5.07
N GLY A 133 3.57 -13.12 4.18
CA GLY A 133 2.30 -13.76 4.54
C GLY A 133 2.50 -15.10 5.24
N LEU A 134 3.28 -16.00 4.65
CA LEU A 134 3.60 -17.31 5.23
C LEU A 134 4.24 -17.19 6.62
N HIS A 135 5.15 -16.22 6.79
CA HIS A 135 5.74 -15.96 8.11
C HIS A 135 4.72 -15.43 9.12
N ALA A 136 3.80 -14.57 8.69
CA ALA A 136 2.76 -14.03 9.54
C ALA A 136 1.85 -15.14 10.12
N ASP A 137 1.57 -16.16 9.31
CA ASP A 137 0.80 -17.35 9.69
C ASP A 137 1.62 -18.37 10.52
N GLY A 138 2.92 -18.11 10.72
CA GLY A 138 3.79 -18.95 11.53
C GLY A 138 4.42 -20.14 10.80
N ARG A 139 4.35 -20.19 9.47
CA ARG A 139 4.97 -21.25 8.67
C ARG A 139 6.48 -21.25 8.83
N LYS A 140 7.02 -22.42 9.14
CA LYS A 140 8.47 -22.61 9.31
C LYS A 140 9.20 -22.68 7.97
N PRO A 141 10.52 -22.39 7.94
CA PRO A 141 11.34 -22.58 6.74
C PRO A 141 11.26 -24.02 6.22
N ASP A 142 11.09 -24.15 4.92
CA ASP A 142 11.04 -25.41 4.19
C ASP A 142 11.62 -25.24 2.77
N SER A 143 11.49 -26.26 1.93
CA SER A 143 12.00 -26.24 0.56
C SER A 143 11.42 -25.13 -0.29
N VAL A 144 10.10 -24.84 -0.15
CA VAL A 144 9.40 -23.80 -0.93
C VAL A 144 9.87 -22.41 -0.51
N THR A 145 9.92 -22.14 0.77
CA THR A 145 10.40 -20.86 1.29
C THR A 145 11.88 -20.65 1.01
N ASN A 146 12.72 -21.71 1.05
CA ASN A 146 14.12 -21.66 0.68
C ASN A 146 14.32 -21.37 -0.80
N ASP A 147 13.52 -21.94 -1.70
CA ASP A 147 13.54 -21.65 -3.13
C ASP A 147 13.21 -20.17 -3.40
N LEU A 148 12.21 -19.61 -2.70
CA LEU A 148 11.87 -18.19 -2.80
C LEU A 148 12.99 -17.28 -2.29
N VAL A 149 13.64 -17.62 -1.18
CA VAL A 149 14.81 -16.91 -0.66
C VAL A 149 15.95 -16.93 -1.67
N ALA A 150 16.27 -18.10 -2.24
CA ALA A 150 17.30 -18.23 -3.27
C ALA A 150 16.96 -17.38 -4.50
N TYR A 151 15.71 -17.43 -4.96
CA TYR A 151 15.22 -16.60 -6.05
C TYR A 151 15.41 -15.11 -5.77
N LEU A 152 14.99 -14.60 -4.61
CA LEU A 152 15.17 -13.21 -4.24
C LEU A 152 16.65 -12.80 -4.23
N LYS A 153 17.55 -13.66 -3.75
CA LYS A 153 18.99 -13.42 -3.78
C LYS A 153 19.52 -13.21 -5.20
N THR A 154 19.06 -14.01 -6.18
CA THR A 154 19.47 -13.87 -7.58
C THR A 154 18.90 -12.62 -8.26
N LYS A 155 17.80 -12.08 -7.76
CA LYS A 155 17.12 -10.89 -8.33
C LYS A 155 17.59 -9.57 -7.73
N HIS A 156 18.43 -9.59 -6.72
CA HIS A 156 19.04 -8.38 -6.15
C HIS A 156 19.99 -7.74 -7.17
N ARG A 157 19.71 -6.52 -7.52
CA ARG A 157 20.47 -5.78 -8.53
C ARG A 157 21.73 -5.14 -7.93
N ARG A 158 22.65 -4.74 -8.79
CA ARG A 158 23.89 -4.05 -8.38
C ARG A 158 23.62 -2.71 -7.71
N ASP A 159 22.53 -2.02 -8.09
CA ASP A 159 22.10 -0.76 -7.50
C ASP A 159 21.47 -0.91 -6.09
N GLY A 160 21.20 -2.13 -5.64
CA GLY A 160 20.61 -2.43 -4.33
C GLY A 160 19.09 -2.63 -4.36
N SER A 161 18.46 -2.57 -5.53
CA SER A 161 17.02 -2.72 -5.69
C SER A 161 16.60 -4.13 -6.12
N TRP A 162 15.31 -4.38 -5.97
CA TRP A 162 14.57 -5.43 -6.69
C TRP A 162 13.53 -4.76 -7.57
N ARG A 163 13.28 -5.33 -8.74
CA ARG A 163 12.32 -4.80 -9.70
C ARG A 163 11.06 -5.64 -9.74
N ILE A 164 9.92 -4.96 -9.79
CA ILE A 164 8.67 -5.60 -10.13
C ILE A 164 8.65 -5.96 -11.62
N ARG A 165 7.97 -7.06 -11.98
CA ARG A 165 7.89 -7.56 -13.35
C ARG A 165 6.53 -7.37 -14.00
N THR A 166 5.62 -6.75 -13.28
CA THR A 166 4.27 -6.42 -13.74
C THR A 166 4.08 -4.91 -13.64
N HIS A 167 3.13 -4.40 -14.40
CA HIS A 167 2.76 -2.98 -14.38
C HIS A 167 1.24 -2.90 -14.27
N ARG A 168 0.74 -2.80 -13.04
CA ARG A 168 -0.69 -2.72 -12.71
C ARG A 168 -0.91 -1.69 -11.61
N PRO A 169 -0.76 -0.39 -11.96
CA PRO A 169 -0.93 0.66 -10.97
C PRO A 169 -2.35 0.64 -10.36
N PRO A 170 -2.51 1.13 -9.14
CA PRO A 170 -1.51 1.75 -8.30
C PRO A 170 -0.69 0.78 -7.42
N LEU A 171 -1.08 -0.50 -7.33
CA LEU A 171 -0.52 -1.47 -6.41
C LEU A 171 0.72 -2.18 -6.95
N GLU A 172 0.57 -2.86 -8.06
CA GLU A 172 1.58 -3.75 -8.65
C GLU A 172 2.45 -2.98 -9.65
N ASP A 173 3.14 -1.91 -9.19
CA ASP A 173 3.92 -1.05 -10.05
C ASP A 173 5.20 -0.49 -9.39
N SER A 174 5.30 -0.59 -8.07
CA SER A 174 6.38 0.05 -7.32
C SER A 174 7.60 -0.86 -7.12
N ASP A 175 8.76 -0.39 -7.59
CA ASP A 175 10.04 -1.01 -7.26
C ASP A 175 10.43 -0.83 -5.79
N PHE A 176 9.92 0.22 -5.12
CA PHE A 176 10.11 0.39 -3.68
C PHE A 176 9.42 -0.73 -2.91
N THR A 177 8.19 -1.07 -3.30
CA THR A 177 7.46 -2.20 -2.71
C THR A 177 8.19 -3.50 -2.96
N ALA A 178 8.62 -3.79 -4.19
CA ALA A 178 9.38 -4.98 -4.52
C ALA A 178 10.69 -5.07 -3.73
N THR A 179 11.37 -3.94 -3.53
CA THR A 179 12.64 -3.85 -2.79
C THR A 179 12.43 -4.09 -1.30
N ALA A 180 11.48 -3.40 -0.68
CA ALA A 180 11.18 -3.54 0.75
C ALA A 180 10.73 -4.96 1.10
N LEU A 181 9.81 -5.53 0.30
CA LEU A 181 9.28 -6.87 0.53
C LEU A 181 10.32 -7.96 0.30
N SER A 182 11.19 -7.81 -0.71
CA SER A 182 12.28 -8.75 -0.96
C SER A 182 13.28 -8.77 0.18
N LEU A 183 13.69 -7.58 0.65
CA LEU A 183 14.54 -7.45 1.84
C LEU A 183 13.88 -8.11 3.05
N ARG A 184 12.59 -7.84 3.28
CA ARG A 184 11.83 -8.44 4.39
C ARG A 184 11.77 -9.95 4.30
N GLY A 185 11.51 -10.51 3.12
CA GLY A 185 11.51 -11.96 2.88
C GLY A 185 12.86 -12.60 3.24
N LEU A 186 13.97 -11.97 2.83
CA LEU A 186 15.31 -12.43 3.19
C LEU A 186 15.57 -12.37 4.70
N GLN A 187 15.08 -11.35 5.40
CA GLN A 187 15.20 -11.24 6.87
C GLN A 187 14.42 -12.33 7.60
N LEU A 188 13.23 -12.65 7.12
CA LEU A 188 12.31 -13.59 7.78
C LEU A 188 12.73 -15.04 7.59
N TYR A 189 13.27 -15.40 6.42
CA TYR A 189 13.58 -16.78 6.04
C TYR A 189 15.04 -17.06 5.69
N GLY A 190 15.91 -16.07 5.63
CA GLY A 190 17.33 -16.27 5.29
C GLY A 190 18.13 -17.03 6.33
N GLY A 191 17.62 -17.15 7.55
CA GLY A 191 18.26 -17.89 8.63
C GLY A 191 19.66 -17.38 9.02
N LYS A 192 20.31 -18.08 9.94
CA LYS A 192 21.69 -17.74 10.37
C LYS A 192 22.71 -17.85 9.24
N ALA A 193 22.56 -18.84 8.38
CA ALA A 193 23.45 -19.03 7.23
C ALA A 193 23.38 -17.89 6.20
N GLY A 194 22.24 -17.19 6.11
CA GLY A 194 22.05 -16.04 5.23
C GLY A 194 22.45 -14.69 5.82
N ALA A 195 22.83 -14.64 7.11
CA ALA A 195 23.06 -13.38 7.83
C ALA A 195 24.19 -12.54 7.21
N LYS A 196 25.32 -13.17 6.82
CA LYS A 196 26.44 -12.49 6.18
C LYS A 196 26.04 -11.91 4.81
N ASP A 197 25.41 -12.70 3.96
CA ASP A 197 24.92 -12.26 2.65
C ASP A 197 23.91 -11.13 2.77
N LEU A 198 23.02 -11.18 3.75
CA LEU A 198 22.06 -10.11 4.04
C LEU A 198 22.77 -8.83 4.49
N ALA A 199 23.77 -8.93 5.39
CA ALA A 199 24.53 -7.79 5.86
C ALA A 199 25.27 -7.06 4.72
N GLU A 200 25.73 -7.79 3.69
CA GLU A 200 26.36 -7.20 2.49
C GLU A 200 25.34 -6.51 1.56
N ARG A 201 24.08 -6.94 1.57
CA ARG A 201 23.01 -6.38 0.73
C ARG A 201 22.42 -5.10 1.31
N ILE A 202 22.25 -5.04 2.62
CA ILE A 202 21.59 -3.94 3.33
C ILE A 202 22.13 -2.56 2.95
N PRO A 203 23.44 -2.27 2.98
CA PRO A 203 23.96 -0.94 2.66
C PRO A 203 23.62 -0.46 1.25
N ARG A 204 23.62 -1.38 0.27
CA ARG A 204 23.23 -1.05 -1.11
C ARG A 204 21.75 -0.75 -1.21
N THR A 205 20.91 -1.52 -0.52
CA THR A 205 19.46 -1.30 -0.48
C THR A 205 19.12 0.00 0.21
N GLN A 206 19.76 0.33 1.33
CA GLN A 206 19.61 1.62 2.00
C GLN A 206 19.97 2.79 1.07
N ASN A 207 21.13 2.71 0.41
CA ASN A 207 21.57 3.75 -0.52
C ASN A 207 20.58 3.95 -1.67
N TRP A 208 20.02 2.85 -2.23
CA TRP A 208 19.00 2.95 -3.27
C TRP A 208 17.71 3.59 -2.77
N LEU A 209 17.19 3.16 -1.61
CA LEU A 209 15.99 3.72 -0.98
C LEU A 209 16.14 5.21 -0.69
N LEU A 210 17.35 5.66 -0.28
CA LEU A 210 17.60 7.07 0.02
C LEU A 210 17.73 7.94 -1.23
N LYS A 211 18.35 7.43 -2.29
CA LYS A 211 18.69 8.23 -3.48
C LYS A 211 17.62 8.20 -4.57
N THR A 212 16.78 7.17 -4.61
CA THR A 212 15.75 7.06 -5.65
C THR A 212 14.57 7.95 -5.31
N GLU A 213 14.09 8.69 -6.30
CA GLU A 213 12.90 9.53 -6.16
C GLU A 213 11.64 8.68 -6.06
N ALA A 214 10.82 8.92 -5.03
CA ALA A 214 9.52 8.31 -4.83
C ALA A 214 8.44 9.19 -5.46
N LYS A 215 7.67 8.64 -6.40
CA LYS A 215 6.69 9.40 -7.20
C LYS A 215 5.26 9.24 -6.68
N THR A 216 4.89 8.04 -6.30
CA THR A 216 3.53 7.68 -5.85
C THR A 216 3.43 7.60 -4.33
N ASN A 217 2.22 7.49 -3.80
CA ASN A 217 2.02 7.20 -2.37
C ASN A 217 2.61 5.83 -2.00
N GLU A 218 2.41 4.82 -2.85
CA GLU A 218 2.99 3.49 -2.71
C GLU A 218 4.52 3.54 -2.57
N ASP A 219 5.19 4.31 -3.45
CA ASP A 219 6.65 4.48 -3.38
C ASP A 219 7.10 5.09 -2.05
N ARG A 220 6.44 6.15 -1.60
CA ARG A 220 6.79 6.85 -0.35
C ARG A 220 6.60 5.97 0.86
N VAL A 221 5.49 5.23 0.90
CA VAL A 221 5.18 4.27 1.96
C VAL A 221 6.27 3.20 2.05
N PHE A 222 6.54 2.51 0.94
CA PHE A 222 7.51 1.41 0.95
C PHE A 222 8.97 1.87 0.97
N ARG A 223 9.26 3.11 0.59
CA ARG A 223 10.55 3.75 0.85
C ARG A 223 10.81 3.86 2.35
N LEU A 224 9.85 4.38 3.12
CA LEU A 224 9.96 4.50 4.58
C LEU A 224 10.03 3.12 5.24
N VAL A 225 9.09 2.23 4.93
CA VAL A 225 9.02 0.87 5.50
C VAL A 225 10.29 0.07 5.18
N GLY A 226 10.74 0.13 3.93
CA GLY A 226 11.96 -0.54 3.48
C GLY A 226 13.19 -0.01 4.20
N LEU A 227 13.28 1.30 4.41
CA LEU A 227 14.40 1.91 5.15
C LEU A 227 14.39 1.53 6.63
N VAL A 228 13.21 1.46 7.27
CA VAL A 228 13.09 0.94 8.65
C VAL A 228 13.61 -0.49 8.73
N TRP A 229 13.17 -1.36 7.83
CA TRP A 229 13.61 -2.75 7.82
C TRP A 229 15.11 -2.90 7.47
N ALA A 230 15.65 -1.97 6.71
CA ALA A 230 17.08 -1.93 6.41
C ALA A 230 17.92 -1.34 7.57
N GLY A 231 17.31 -0.89 8.65
CA GLY A 231 18.03 -0.26 9.77
C GLY A 231 18.54 1.15 9.44
N GLY A 232 17.71 1.95 8.75
CA GLY A 232 18.01 3.33 8.41
C GLY A 232 18.19 4.23 9.62
N LYS A 233 18.89 5.36 9.44
CA LYS A 233 19.15 6.33 10.51
C LYS A 233 17.87 7.09 10.88
N SER A 234 17.72 7.47 12.15
CA SER A 234 16.56 8.18 12.68
C SER A 234 16.20 9.42 11.87
N ASP A 235 17.19 10.27 11.57
CA ASP A 235 16.99 11.52 10.83
C ASP A 235 16.36 11.29 9.43
N ASP A 236 16.81 10.23 8.75
CA ASP A 236 16.27 9.85 7.45
C ASP A 236 14.82 9.34 7.57
N LEU A 237 14.55 8.52 8.60
CA LEU A 237 13.21 8.01 8.87
C LEU A 237 12.23 9.13 9.20
N GLU A 238 12.64 10.08 10.05
CA GLU A 238 11.83 11.25 10.38
C GLU A 238 11.57 12.14 9.18
N ARG A 239 12.58 12.36 8.33
CA ARG A 239 12.42 13.14 7.10
C ARG A 239 11.40 12.50 6.15
N LEU A 240 11.51 11.19 5.91
CA LEU A 240 10.57 10.44 5.05
C LEU A 240 9.16 10.38 5.65
N ALA A 241 9.04 10.25 6.97
CA ALA A 241 7.76 10.30 7.65
C ALA A 241 7.08 11.67 7.49
N LYS A 242 7.85 12.76 7.62
CA LYS A 242 7.37 14.14 7.40
C LYS A 242 6.90 14.34 5.94
N GLU A 243 7.57 13.71 4.97
CA GLU A 243 7.14 13.73 3.56
C GLU A 243 5.75 13.08 3.40
N LEU A 244 5.49 11.95 4.06
CA LEU A 244 4.17 11.30 4.05
C LEU A 244 3.10 12.13 4.77
N ILE A 245 3.42 12.68 5.95
CA ILE A 245 2.47 13.51 6.73
C ILE A 245 2.04 14.74 5.92
N LYS A 246 2.96 15.37 5.19
CA LYS A 246 2.64 16.52 4.32
C LYS A 246 1.65 16.19 3.18
N GLN A 247 1.45 14.92 2.85
CA GLN A 247 0.50 14.47 1.84
C GLN A 247 -0.91 14.22 2.41
N GLN A 248 -1.10 14.38 3.72
CA GLN A 248 -2.40 14.21 4.36
C GLN A 248 -3.40 15.21 3.82
N LEU A 249 -4.59 14.74 3.48
CA LEU A 249 -5.68 15.56 2.99
C LEU A 249 -6.45 16.20 4.15
N PRO A 250 -7.26 17.24 3.89
CA PRO A 250 -8.04 17.95 4.94
C PRO A 250 -9.00 17.05 5.73
N ASP A 251 -9.41 15.92 5.15
CA ASP A 251 -10.26 14.91 5.81
C ASP A 251 -9.46 13.94 6.71
N GLY A 252 -8.16 14.15 6.85
CA GLY A 252 -7.25 13.31 7.63
C GLY A 252 -6.75 12.06 6.93
N GLY A 253 -7.19 11.76 5.71
CA GLY A 253 -6.78 10.59 4.95
C GLY A 253 -5.66 10.85 3.94
N TRP A 254 -5.28 9.81 3.21
CA TRP A 254 -4.33 9.84 2.10
C TRP A 254 -4.96 9.19 0.86
N ARG A 255 -4.46 9.56 -0.30
CA ARG A 255 -4.89 9.05 -1.62
C ARG A 255 -3.79 8.28 -2.33
N GLN A 256 -4.16 7.31 -3.16
CA GLN A 256 -3.23 6.51 -3.95
C GLN A 256 -2.65 7.30 -5.13
N LEU A 257 -3.50 8.01 -5.84
CA LEU A 257 -3.17 8.75 -7.06
C LEU A 257 -2.98 10.24 -6.77
N ALA A 258 -2.31 10.94 -7.67
CA ALA A 258 -2.07 12.37 -7.55
C ALA A 258 -3.37 13.19 -7.48
N GLU A 259 -4.44 12.68 -8.10
CA GLU A 259 -5.78 13.26 -8.10
C GLU A 259 -6.78 12.34 -7.40
N GLY A 260 -7.86 12.91 -6.88
CA GLY A 260 -8.92 12.16 -6.18
C GLY A 260 -9.02 12.45 -4.69
N THR A 261 -9.94 11.75 -4.05
CA THR A 261 -10.19 11.79 -2.61
C THR A 261 -9.29 10.81 -1.85
N SER A 262 -9.26 10.91 -0.54
CA SER A 262 -8.66 9.88 0.32
C SER A 262 -9.33 8.52 0.12
N ASP A 263 -8.58 7.47 0.36
CA ASP A 263 -9.09 6.11 0.34
C ASP A 263 -8.52 5.27 1.49
N SER A 264 -9.21 4.20 1.84
CA SER A 264 -8.87 3.35 2.97
C SER A 264 -7.55 2.60 2.79
N TYR A 265 -7.18 2.28 1.54
CA TYR A 265 -5.93 1.59 1.25
C TYR A 265 -4.72 2.50 1.47
N ALA A 266 -4.70 3.67 0.83
CA ALA A 266 -3.60 4.63 0.96
C ALA A 266 -3.47 5.12 2.41
N THR A 267 -4.59 5.42 3.07
CA THR A 267 -4.61 5.83 4.47
C THR A 267 -4.05 4.74 5.39
N GLY A 268 -4.52 3.50 5.21
CA GLY A 268 -4.03 2.35 5.99
C GLY A 268 -2.53 2.08 5.78
N GLN A 269 -2.04 2.21 4.56
CA GLN A 269 -0.62 2.04 4.25
C GLN A 269 0.26 3.11 4.93
N VAL A 270 -0.16 4.37 4.87
CA VAL A 270 0.60 5.46 5.52
C VAL A 270 0.62 5.29 7.03
N LEU A 271 -0.52 4.98 7.65
CA LEU A 271 -0.59 4.70 9.08
C LEU A 271 0.31 3.51 9.48
N PHE A 272 0.32 2.45 8.67
CA PHE A 272 1.23 1.32 8.86
C PHE A 272 2.70 1.74 8.77
N ALA A 273 3.08 2.55 7.78
CA ALA A 273 4.44 3.02 7.59
C ALA A 273 4.92 3.91 8.76
N LEU A 274 4.10 4.89 9.16
CA LEU A 274 4.39 5.78 10.28
C LEU A 274 4.53 4.99 11.60
N LYS A 275 3.61 4.06 11.85
CA LYS A 275 3.69 3.17 13.02
C LYS A 275 4.94 2.30 12.98
N THR A 276 5.32 1.77 11.83
CA THR A 276 6.52 0.95 11.65
C THR A 276 7.79 1.75 11.89
N ALA A 277 7.78 3.04 11.54
CA ALA A 277 8.88 3.99 11.81
C ALA A 277 8.90 4.50 13.25
N GLY A 278 7.97 4.09 14.11
CA GLY A 278 7.89 4.55 15.50
C GLY A 278 7.35 5.98 15.65
N ILE A 279 6.80 6.57 14.59
CA ILE A 279 6.23 7.92 14.63
C ILE A 279 4.86 7.84 15.32
N LYS A 280 4.68 8.71 16.30
CA LYS A 280 3.36 8.89 16.94
C LYS A 280 2.45 9.61 15.96
N VAL A 281 1.35 8.98 15.60
CA VAL A 281 0.21 9.61 14.92
C VAL A 281 -0.72 10.03 16.03
N GLY A 282 -0.88 11.34 16.19
CA GLY A 282 -1.76 11.97 17.18
C GLY A 282 -3.20 11.97 16.73
#